data_011a640f0de3ccd9144d111f51185e74
#
_entry.id   011a640f0de3ccd9144d111f51185e74
#
_cell.length_a   1.000
_cell.length_b   1.000
_cell.length_c   1.000
_cell.angle_alpha   90.00
_cell.angle_beta   90.00
_cell.angle_gamma   90.00
#
_symmetry.space_group_name_H-M   'P 1'
#
loop_
_entity.id
_entity.type
_entity.pdbx_description
1 polymer ?
#
loop_
_entity_poly.entity_id
_entity_poly.type
_entity_poly.pdbx_seq_one_letter_code
_entity_poly.pdbx_strand_id
1 'polypeptide(L)'
;GGICIGGKIAPIFFNTMEDAGTIVFEADVEKMNTGDVINIYPYEGEILSEQGDVISKFEFKSETFLDEVRAGGRIPLIIGRSLTDKTREYLNLGPTDVFVRPGDNDSSSDGYTLAQKMVGKACGVEGVRPGTYCEPIMTTVGSQDTTGPMTRDELKELACLGFTSDLVMQSFCHTAAYPKPVDIETQHTLPEFIKTRGGIALKPGDGIIHSWLNRMLLPD
;
A
#
# COMPACT_ATOMS: atom_id res chain seq x y z
N GLY A 1 -12.71 -13.43 -4.89
CA GLY A 1 -12.50 -12.32 -3.96
C GLY A 1 -13.70 -12.16 -3.05
N GLY A 2 -13.47 -11.63 -1.87
CA GLY A 2 -14.51 -11.27 -0.92
C GLY A 2 -14.78 -9.77 -0.93
N ILE A 3 -15.84 -9.37 -0.23
CA ILE A 3 -16.14 -7.98 0.05
C ILE A 3 -16.14 -7.83 1.58
N CYS A 4 -15.53 -6.76 2.09
CA CYS A 4 -15.53 -6.42 3.50
C CYS A 4 -16.22 -5.06 3.70
N ILE A 5 -17.32 -5.07 4.46
CA ILE A 5 -18.09 -3.88 4.80
C ILE A 5 -18.11 -3.76 6.32
N GLY A 6 -17.85 -2.58 6.85
CA GLY A 6 -17.91 -2.32 8.28
C GLY A 6 -18.26 -0.88 8.59
N GLY A 7 -18.92 -0.64 9.75
CA GLY A 7 -19.17 0.73 10.22
C GLY A 7 -17.87 1.47 10.52
N LYS A 8 -16.89 0.73 11.06
CA LYS A 8 -15.53 1.20 11.32
C LYS A 8 -14.57 0.02 11.12
N ILE A 9 -13.53 0.21 10.34
CA ILE A 9 -12.54 -0.84 10.04
C ILE A 9 -11.17 -0.39 10.53
N ALA A 10 -10.47 -1.26 11.27
CA ALA A 10 -9.13 -0.96 11.75
C ALA A 10 -8.18 -0.65 10.58
N PRO A 11 -7.40 0.44 10.63
CA PRO A 11 -6.60 0.90 9.48
C PRO A 11 -5.65 -0.16 8.90
N ILE A 12 -5.00 -0.95 9.76
CA ILE A 12 -4.08 -2.01 9.31
C ILE A 12 -4.84 -3.08 8.51
N PHE A 13 -6.02 -3.50 9.00
CA PHE A 13 -6.84 -4.48 8.32
C PHE A 13 -7.41 -3.92 7.00
N PHE A 14 -7.86 -2.66 7.03
CA PHE A 14 -8.35 -1.97 5.83
C PHE A 14 -7.29 -1.98 4.73
N ASN A 15 -6.06 -1.52 5.04
CA ASN A 15 -4.96 -1.45 4.09
C ASN A 15 -4.55 -2.85 3.57
N THR A 16 -4.53 -3.86 4.44
CA THR A 16 -4.22 -5.25 4.03
C THR A 16 -5.23 -5.77 3.01
N MET A 17 -6.53 -5.50 3.22
CA MET A 17 -7.57 -5.89 2.29
C MET A 17 -7.48 -5.15 0.95
N GLU A 18 -7.19 -3.86 1.00
CA GLU A 18 -6.95 -3.01 -0.16
C GLU A 18 -5.75 -3.49 -0.98
N ASP A 19 -4.61 -3.74 -0.34
CA ASP A 19 -3.41 -4.26 -0.98
C ASP A 19 -3.64 -5.61 -1.67
N ALA A 20 -4.50 -6.44 -1.09
CA ALA A 20 -4.90 -7.74 -1.66
C ALA A 20 -5.95 -7.65 -2.78
N GLY A 21 -6.36 -6.44 -3.19
CA GLY A 21 -7.38 -6.24 -4.22
C GLY A 21 -8.78 -6.66 -3.81
N THR A 22 -9.07 -6.69 -2.51
CA THR A 22 -10.41 -6.98 -1.98
C THR A 22 -11.21 -5.69 -1.89
N ILE A 23 -12.49 -5.74 -2.25
CA ILE A 23 -13.38 -4.58 -2.06
C ILE A 23 -13.60 -4.38 -0.55
N VAL A 24 -13.07 -3.30 -0.01
CA VAL A 24 -13.20 -2.92 1.40
C VAL A 24 -13.65 -1.47 1.52
N PHE A 25 -14.68 -1.23 2.33
CA PHE A 25 -15.15 0.13 2.58
C PHE A 25 -15.94 0.24 3.89
N GLU A 26 -16.03 1.45 4.40
CA GLU A 26 -16.82 1.79 5.59
C GLU A 26 -18.20 2.30 5.16
N ALA A 27 -19.26 1.73 5.74
CA ALA A 27 -20.63 2.11 5.53
C ALA A 27 -21.47 1.85 6.78
N ASP A 28 -22.63 2.48 6.90
CA ASP A 28 -23.58 2.14 7.95
C ASP A 28 -24.11 0.71 7.71
N VAL A 29 -23.88 -0.18 8.66
CA VAL A 29 -24.29 -1.58 8.61
C VAL A 29 -25.43 -1.93 9.56
N GLU A 30 -26.02 -0.97 10.27
CA GLU A 30 -27.03 -1.22 11.31
C GLU A 30 -28.31 -1.87 10.74
N LYS A 31 -28.57 -1.69 9.45
CA LYS A 31 -29.73 -2.25 8.76
C LYS A 31 -29.44 -3.58 8.05
N MET A 32 -28.25 -4.14 8.22
CA MET A 32 -27.82 -5.38 7.57
C MET A 32 -27.81 -6.53 8.56
N ASN A 33 -28.38 -7.67 8.21
CA ASN A 33 -28.42 -8.87 9.05
C ASN A 33 -27.78 -10.04 8.34
N THR A 34 -27.36 -11.04 9.12
CA THR A 34 -26.84 -12.28 8.58
C THR A 34 -27.91 -12.98 7.74
N GLY A 35 -27.58 -13.26 6.50
CA GLY A 35 -28.47 -13.92 5.54
C GLY A 35 -29.19 -12.97 4.59
N ASP A 36 -29.07 -11.66 4.79
CA ASP A 36 -29.62 -10.68 3.86
C ASP A 36 -28.90 -10.73 2.50
N VAL A 37 -29.64 -10.57 1.43
CA VAL A 37 -29.12 -10.36 0.09
C VAL A 37 -29.05 -8.88 -0.19
N ILE A 38 -27.87 -8.37 -0.48
CA ILE A 38 -27.63 -6.98 -0.80
C ILE A 38 -26.99 -6.83 -2.18
N ASN A 39 -27.28 -5.73 -2.85
CA ASN A 39 -26.66 -5.31 -4.10
C ASN A 39 -25.73 -4.14 -3.86
N ILE A 40 -24.45 -4.25 -4.26
CA ILE A 40 -23.46 -3.21 -4.06
C ILE A 40 -23.15 -2.60 -5.41
N TYR A 41 -23.23 -1.28 -5.48
CA TYR A 41 -22.92 -0.46 -6.65
C TYR A 41 -21.67 0.38 -6.38
N PRO A 42 -20.46 -0.16 -6.71
CA PRO A 42 -19.21 0.46 -6.32
C PRO A 42 -18.97 1.85 -6.92
N TYR A 43 -19.43 2.08 -8.13
CA TYR A 43 -19.24 3.37 -8.83
C TYR A 43 -20.21 4.45 -8.33
N GLU A 44 -21.41 4.03 -7.90
CA GLU A 44 -22.45 4.90 -7.35
C GLU A 44 -22.28 5.14 -5.85
N GLY A 45 -21.50 4.28 -5.17
CA GLY A 45 -21.31 4.34 -3.72
C GLY A 45 -22.57 3.97 -2.95
N GLU A 46 -23.37 3.01 -3.44
CA GLU A 46 -24.66 2.65 -2.86
C GLU A 46 -24.75 1.15 -2.57
N ILE A 47 -25.44 0.83 -1.48
CA ILE A 47 -25.86 -0.53 -1.11
C ILE A 47 -27.39 -0.57 -1.10
N LEU A 48 -27.95 -1.48 -1.86
CA LEU A 48 -29.38 -1.67 -1.98
C LEU A 48 -29.82 -3.02 -1.40
N SER A 49 -31.05 -3.08 -0.89
CA SER A 49 -31.70 -4.33 -0.53
C SER A 49 -31.99 -5.19 -1.78
N GLU A 50 -32.41 -6.43 -1.57
CA GLU A 50 -32.91 -7.29 -2.64
C GLU A 50 -34.09 -6.67 -3.41
N GLN A 51 -34.89 -5.83 -2.74
CA GLN A 51 -36.04 -5.15 -3.31
C GLN A 51 -35.66 -3.85 -4.05
N GLY A 52 -34.41 -3.40 -3.95
CA GLY A 52 -33.89 -2.20 -4.61
C GLY A 52 -33.95 -0.93 -3.76
N ASP A 53 -34.28 -1.02 -2.47
CA ASP A 53 -34.26 0.13 -1.57
C ASP A 53 -32.83 0.43 -1.11
N VAL A 54 -32.45 1.70 -1.06
CA VAL A 54 -31.12 2.11 -0.58
C VAL A 54 -31.00 1.86 0.92
N ILE A 55 -30.10 0.94 1.29
CA ILE A 55 -29.78 0.60 2.69
C ILE A 55 -28.76 1.57 3.26
N SER A 56 -27.68 1.82 2.50
CA SER A 56 -26.56 2.64 2.94
C SER A 56 -25.82 3.23 1.74
N LYS A 57 -25.06 4.32 2.00
CA LYS A 57 -24.16 4.92 1.02
C LYS A 57 -22.74 4.91 1.55
N PHE A 58 -21.76 4.89 0.65
CA PHE A 58 -20.34 4.88 1.00
C PHE A 58 -19.51 5.63 -0.03
N GLU A 59 -18.29 5.97 0.36
CA GLU A 59 -17.29 6.54 -0.52
C GLU A 59 -15.98 5.76 -0.32
N PHE A 60 -15.26 5.53 -1.40
CA PHE A 60 -13.92 4.97 -1.31
C PHE A 60 -12.93 6.05 -0.85
N LYS A 61 -11.94 5.66 -0.05
CA LYS A 61 -10.89 6.56 0.46
C LYS A 61 -9.92 7.04 -0.64
N SER A 62 -9.85 6.31 -1.74
CA SER A 62 -8.97 6.60 -2.87
C SER A 62 -9.73 6.48 -4.18
N GLU A 63 -9.54 7.43 -5.08
CA GLU A 63 -10.10 7.38 -6.43
C GLU A 63 -9.50 6.23 -7.27
N THR A 64 -8.29 5.77 -6.93
CA THR A 64 -7.61 4.66 -7.62
C THR A 64 -8.03 3.29 -7.11
N PHE A 65 -8.84 3.21 -6.06
CA PHE A 65 -9.19 1.96 -5.38
C PHE A 65 -9.80 0.92 -6.32
N LEU A 66 -10.73 1.32 -7.18
CA LEU A 66 -11.37 0.39 -8.12
C LEU A 66 -10.38 -0.13 -9.19
N ASP A 67 -9.38 0.67 -9.55
CA ASP A 67 -8.29 0.21 -10.40
C ASP A 67 -7.42 -0.84 -9.69
N GLU A 68 -7.16 -0.67 -8.40
CA GLU A 68 -6.45 -1.67 -7.58
C GLU A 68 -7.22 -3.00 -7.55
N VAL A 69 -8.53 -2.96 -7.30
CA VAL A 69 -9.39 -4.15 -7.31
C VAL A 69 -9.39 -4.83 -8.70
N ARG A 70 -9.52 -4.05 -9.77
CA ARG A 70 -9.52 -4.58 -11.15
C ARG A 70 -8.18 -5.20 -11.53
N ALA A 71 -7.08 -4.67 -11.03
CA ALA A 71 -5.73 -5.19 -11.25
C ALA A 71 -5.42 -6.43 -10.39
N GLY A 72 -6.21 -6.70 -9.34
CA GLY A 72 -5.97 -7.79 -8.39
C GLY A 72 -5.10 -7.38 -7.21
N GLY A 73 -4.94 -6.09 -6.96
CA GLY A 73 -4.21 -5.51 -5.83
C GLY A 73 -3.36 -4.31 -6.23
N ARG A 74 -2.82 -3.64 -5.23
CA ARG A 74 -2.01 -2.42 -5.41
C ARG A 74 -0.73 -2.67 -6.21
N ILE A 75 0.01 -3.74 -5.89
CA ILE A 75 1.27 -4.06 -6.57
C ILE A 75 1.05 -4.38 -8.06
N PRO A 76 0.12 -5.28 -8.45
CA PRO A 76 -0.23 -5.47 -9.85
C PRO A 76 -0.61 -4.19 -10.58
N LEU A 77 -1.35 -3.26 -9.93
CA LEU A 77 -1.68 -1.97 -10.51
C LEU A 77 -0.44 -1.12 -10.80
N ILE A 78 0.47 -1.00 -9.82
CA ILE A 78 1.70 -0.22 -9.94
C ILE A 78 2.55 -0.76 -11.11
N ILE A 79 2.75 -2.07 -11.16
CA ILE A 79 3.51 -2.72 -12.22
C ILE A 79 2.85 -2.49 -13.58
N GLY A 80 1.56 -2.80 -13.70
CA GLY A 80 0.81 -2.71 -14.95
C GLY A 80 0.78 -1.27 -15.48
N ARG A 81 0.56 -0.29 -14.61
CA ARG A 81 0.57 1.13 -14.96
C ARG A 81 1.96 1.57 -15.45
N SER A 82 3.01 1.25 -14.70
CA SER A 82 4.39 1.61 -15.06
C SER A 82 4.82 0.99 -16.39
N LEU A 83 4.52 -0.29 -16.62
CA LEU A 83 4.82 -0.97 -17.88
C LEU A 83 4.02 -0.39 -19.05
N THR A 84 2.76 -0.08 -18.83
CA THR A 84 1.90 0.55 -19.84
C THR A 84 2.44 1.92 -20.25
N ASP A 85 2.79 2.76 -19.29
CA ASP A 85 3.32 4.09 -19.54
C ASP A 85 4.64 4.04 -20.31
N LYS A 86 5.60 3.22 -19.88
CA LYS A 86 6.89 3.02 -20.58
C LYS A 86 6.72 2.48 -22.00
N THR A 87 5.79 1.55 -22.18
CA THR A 87 5.51 0.99 -23.52
C THR A 87 4.90 2.03 -24.45
N ARG A 88 3.95 2.83 -23.94
CA ARG A 88 3.32 3.90 -24.73
C ARG A 88 4.32 5.00 -25.09
N GLU A 89 5.19 5.37 -24.15
CA GLU A 89 6.29 6.30 -24.39
C GLU A 89 7.23 5.78 -25.51
N TYR A 90 7.67 4.53 -25.41
CA TYR A 90 8.52 3.89 -26.43
C TYR A 90 7.87 3.88 -27.81
N LEU A 91 6.55 3.66 -27.86
CA LEU A 91 5.76 3.64 -29.10
C LEU A 91 5.31 5.03 -29.57
N ASN A 92 5.72 6.10 -28.87
CA ASN A 92 5.27 7.48 -29.11
C ASN A 92 3.73 7.63 -29.11
N LEU A 93 3.05 6.87 -28.26
CA LEU A 93 1.62 6.97 -28.00
C LEU A 93 1.41 7.93 -26.81
N GLY A 94 0.36 8.73 -26.87
CA GLY A 94 -0.02 9.60 -25.76
C GLY A 94 -0.39 8.83 -24.49
N PRO A 95 -0.62 9.51 -23.35
CA PRO A 95 -1.06 8.88 -22.11
C PRO A 95 -2.36 8.11 -22.32
N THR A 96 -2.65 7.17 -21.42
CA THR A 96 -3.90 6.39 -21.44
C THR A 96 -4.83 6.83 -20.33
N ASP A 97 -6.12 6.72 -20.58
CA ASP A 97 -7.23 6.95 -19.64
C ASP A 97 -7.71 5.65 -18.94
N VAL A 98 -7.07 4.51 -19.24
CA VAL A 98 -7.40 3.21 -18.64
C VAL A 98 -7.24 3.22 -17.12
N PHE A 99 -6.29 4.01 -16.60
CA PHE A 99 -6.04 4.17 -15.17
C PHE A 99 -6.50 5.54 -14.71
N VAL A 100 -7.20 5.56 -13.57
CA VAL A 100 -7.54 6.80 -12.89
C VAL A 100 -6.26 7.48 -12.40
N ARG A 101 -6.09 8.75 -12.79
CA ARG A 101 -5.01 9.62 -12.32
C ARG A 101 -5.67 10.84 -11.68
N PRO A 102 -5.79 10.86 -10.34
CA PRO A 102 -6.34 12.03 -9.66
C PRO A 102 -5.58 13.29 -10.07
N GLY A 103 -6.32 14.36 -10.27
CA GLY A 103 -5.74 15.64 -10.62
C GLY A 103 -4.98 16.25 -9.44
N ASP A 104 -4.19 17.29 -9.73
CA ASP A 104 -3.58 18.11 -8.69
C ASP A 104 -4.65 19.05 -8.11
N ASN A 105 -4.98 18.85 -6.82
CA ASN A 105 -5.97 19.63 -6.09
C ASN A 105 -5.34 20.83 -5.33
N ASP A 106 -4.12 21.24 -5.65
CA ASP A 106 -3.46 22.34 -4.97
C ASP A 106 -4.03 23.70 -5.43
N SER A 107 -5.09 24.15 -4.75
CA SER A 107 -5.65 25.48 -4.90
C SER A 107 -5.32 26.43 -3.74
N SER A 108 -4.56 25.98 -2.74
CA SER A 108 -4.21 26.76 -1.55
C SER A 108 -2.93 27.56 -1.75
N SER A 109 -2.97 28.85 -1.38
CA SER A 109 -1.78 29.72 -1.29
C SER A 109 -1.03 29.56 0.04
N ASP A 110 -1.50 28.72 0.96
CA ASP A 110 -0.90 28.51 2.27
C ASP A 110 0.44 27.76 2.15
N GLY A 111 1.36 28.04 3.06
CA GLY A 111 2.60 27.27 3.16
C GLY A 111 2.38 25.78 3.42
N TYR A 112 3.37 24.97 3.10
CA TYR A 112 3.32 23.52 3.35
C TYR A 112 3.73 23.17 4.77
N THR A 113 3.05 22.18 5.37
CA THR A 113 3.50 21.56 6.62
C THR A 113 4.79 20.76 6.39
N LEU A 114 5.50 20.40 7.47
CA LEU A 114 6.71 19.58 7.37
C LEU A 114 6.45 18.26 6.63
N ALA A 115 5.36 17.55 6.96
CA ALA A 115 4.99 16.30 6.29
C ALA A 115 4.77 16.49 4.79
N GLN A 116 4.06 17.54 4.39
CA GLN A 116 3.83 17.86 2.98
C GLN A 116 5.13 18.17 2.23
N LYS A 117 6.07 18.89 2.88
CA LYS A 117 7.40 19.18 2.31
C LYS A 117 8.25 17.91 2.17
N MET A 118 8.21 17.00 3.15
CA MET A 118 8.96 15.74 3.08
C MET A 118 8.45 14.85 1.94
N VAL A 119 7.13 14.71 1.80
CA VAL A 119 6.54 13.99 0.66
C VAL A 119 6.87 14.70 -0.65
N GLY A 120 6.77 16.03 -0.69
CA GLY A 120 7.15 16.83 -1.85
C GLY A 120 8.59 16.61 -2.26
N LYS A 121 9.53 16.65 -1.32
CA LYS A 121 10.95 16.37 -1.58
C LYS A 121 11.15 14.99 -2.23
N ALA A 122 10.44 13.96 -1.73
CA ALA A 122 10.49 12.62 -2.31
C ALA A 122 9.88 12.54 -3.72
N CYS A 123 8.98 13.47 -4.05
CA CYS A 123 8.36 13.59 -5.38
C CYS A 123 9.10 14.57 -6.31
N GLY A 124 10.17 15.24 -5.83
CA GLY A 124 10.89 16.26 -6.60
C GLY A 124 10.16 17.60 -6.73
N VAL A 125 9.20 17.89 -5.84
CA VAL A 125 8.41 19.14 -5.79
C VAL A 125 8.51 19.80 -4.41
N GLU A 126 8.07 21.06 -4.26
CA GLU A 126 8.19 21.81 -3.00
C GLU A 126 7.34 21.18 -1.87
N GLY A 127 6.16 20.68 -2.19
CA GLY A 127 5.25 20.06 -1.24
C GLY A 127 4.10 19.35 -1.95
N VAL A 128 3.42 18.46 -1.25
CA VAL A 128 2.24 17.75 -1.75
C VAL A 128 1.08 17.93 -0.78
N ARG A 129 -0.06 18.39 -1.27
CA ARG A 129 -1.28 18.57 -0.47
C ARG A 129 -2.00 17.25 -0.22
N PRO A 130 -2.76 17.12 0.89
CA PRO A 130 -3.67 16.00 1.07
C PRO A 130 -4.63 15.86 -0.11
N GLY A 131 -4.88 14.63 -0.55
CA GLY A 131 -5.74 14.33 -1.70
C GLY A 131 -5.07 14.45 -3.07
N THR A 132 -3.83 14.96 -3.15
CA THR A 132 -3.07 15.00 -4.39
C THR A 132 -2.41 13.64 -4.65
N TYR A 133 -2.63 13.07 -5.83
CA TYR A 133 -1.90 11.89 -6.26
C TYR A 133 -0.40 12.19 -6.42
N CYS A 134 0.45 11.31 -5.88
CA CYS A 134 1.90 11.48 -6.00
C CYS A 134 2.62 10.13 -5.98
N GLU A 135 3.81 10.08 -6.56
CA GLU A 135 4.69 8.90 -6.60
C GLU A 135 6.04 9.26 -5.95
N PRO A 136 6.16 9.14 -4.62
CA PRO A 136 7.39 9.46 -3.92
C PRO A 136 8.47 8.40 -4.17
N ILE A 137 9.70 8.86 -4.42
CA ILE A 137 10.88 8.00 -4.52
C ILE A 137 11.39 7.75 -3.10
N MET A 138 11.40 6.49 -2.67
CA MET A 138 11.91 6.08 -1.37
C MET A 138 13.39 5.74 -1.47
N THR A 139 14.25 6.48 -0.77
CA THR A 139 15.70 6.22 -0.71
C THR A 139 16.05 5.20 0.36
N THR A 140 15.27 5.11 1.42
CA THR A 140 15.50 4.19 2.54
C THR A 140 14.21 3.44 2.88
N VAL A 141 14.30 2.12 2.95
CA VAL A 141 13.19 1.23 3.33
C VAL A 141 13.60 0.38 4.52
N GLY A 142 12.84 0.48 5.60
CA GLY A 142 12.98 -0.37 6.79
C GLY A 142 11.82 -1.35 6.90
N SER A 143 12.10 -2.62 7.01
CA SER A 143 11.12 -3.70 7.18
C SER A 143 11.36 -4.44 8.49
N GLN A 144 10.28 -4.96 9.07
CA GLN A 144 10.32 -5.75 10.29
C GLN A 144 9.85 -7.19 10.04
N ASP A 145 10.21 -8.08 10.95
CA ASP A 145 9.96 -9.51 10.84
C ASP A 145 8.48 -9.90 10.85
N THR A 146 7.60 -9.09 11.44
CA THR A 146 6.14 -9.31 11.41
C THR A 146 5.53 -9.09 10.01
N THR A 147 6.21 -8.36 9.13
CA THR A 147 5.82 -8.15 7.74
C THR A 147 6.66 -8.98 6.76
N GLY A 148 7.71 -9.63 7.25
CA GLY A 148 8.69 -10.36 6.45
C GLY A 148 8.12 -11.44 5.51
N PRO A 149 7.18 -12.32 5.95
CA PRO A 149 6.57 -13.31 5.07
C PRO A 149 5.82 -12.69 3.89
N MET A 150 5.04 -11.66 4.13
CA MET A 150 4.31 -10.93 3.08
C MET A 150 5.28 -10.26 2.12
N THR A 151 6.25 -9.53 2.65
CA THR A 151 7.29 -8.86 1.85
C THR A 151 8.06 -9.85 0.98
N ARG A 152 8.36 -11.05 1.49
CA ARG A 152 9.06 -12.08 0.71
C ARG A 152 8.26 -12.55 -0.49
N ASP A 153 6.97 -12.77 -0.32
CA ASP A 153 6.12 -13.27 -1.40
C ASP A 153 5.85 -12.17 -2.44
N GLU A 154 5.60 -10.95 -2.00
CA GLU A 154 5.52 -9.76 -2.86
C GLU A 154 6.83 -9.53 -3.63
N LEU A 155 7.99 -9.63 -2.97
CA LEU A 155 9.28 -9.48 -3.61
C LEU A 155 9.61 -10.61 -4.59
N LYS A 156 9.05 -11.82 -4.43
CA LYS A 156 9.16 -12.88 -5.44
C LYS A 156 8.38 -12.52 -6.71
N GLU A 157 7.20 -11.94 -6.57
CA GLU A 157 6.41 -11.44 -7.70
C GLU A 157 7.13 -10.28 -8.40
N LEU A 158 7.82 -9.44 -7.65
CA LEU A 158 8.64 -8.32 -8.13
C LEU A 158 10.10 -8.71 -8.45
N ALA A 159 10.46 -9.99 -8.42
CA ALA A 159 11.86 -10.46 -8.49
C ALA A 159 12.64 -9.94 -9.70
N CYS A 160 11.97 -9.59 -10.78
CA CYS A 160 12.58 -9.00 -11.98
C CYS A 160 12.95 -7.51 -11.83
N LEU A 161 12.42 -6.81 -10.84
CA LEU A 161 12.59 -5.36 -10.69
C LEU A 161 13.72 -4.98 -9.73
N GLY A 162 14.11 -5.87 -8.81
CA GLY A 162 15.11 -5.58 -7.76
C GLY A 162 14.68 -4.47 -6.80
N PHE A 163 15.58 -4.09 -5.88
CA PHE A 163 15.39 -2.91 -5.06
C PHE A 163 15.82 -1.66 -5.82
N THR A 164 14.99 -0.63 -5.81
CA THR A 164 15.32 0.70 -6.37
C THR A 164 15.74 1.71 -5.31
N SER A 165 15.52 1.40 -4.03
CA SER A 165 15.95 2.22 -2.91
C SER A 165 17.45 2.07 -2.67
N ASP A 166 18.12 3.17 -2.26
CA ASP A 166 19.55 3.18 -1.95
C ASP A 166 19.90 2.25 -0.77
N LEU A 167 18.97 2.14 0.18
CA LEU A 167 19.11 1.29 1.35
C LEU A 167 17.81 0.54 1.65
N VAL A 168 17.91 -0.78 1.75
CA VAL A 168 16.85 -1.65 2.28
C VAL A 168 17.39 -2.38 3.50
N MET A 169 16.69 -2.25 4.63
CA MET A 169 17.06 -2.89 5.89
C MET A 169 15.91 -3.72 6.43
N GLN A 170 16.21 -4.98 6.77
CA GLN A 170 15.28 -5.91 7.42
C GLN A 170 15.75 -6.21 8.83
N SER A 171 14.85 -6.12 9.82
CA SER A 171 15.14 -6.47 11.21
C SER A 171 14.24 -7.60 11.72
N PHE A 172 14.74 -8.37 12.68
CA PHE A 172 14.03 -9.46 13.37
C PHE A 172 13.84 -9.12 14.85
N CYS A 173 13.24 -7.96 15.12
CA CYS A 173 13.10 -7.43 16.47
C CYS A 173 11.81 -7.88 17.18
N HIS A 174 10.71 -8.12 16.47
CA HIS A 174 9.42 -8.43 17.07
C HIS A 174 9.25 -9.90 17.43
N THR A 175 9.89 -10.79 16.68
CA THR A 175 9.81 -12.25 16.89
C THR A 175 11.02 -12.83 17.65
N ALA A 176 11.96 -11.97 18.09
CA ALA A 176 13.22 -12.42 18.67
C ALA A 176 13.07 -13.18 20.02
N ALA A 177 12.09 -12.76 20.86
CA ALA A 177 11.96 -13.30 22.21
C ALA A 177 11.14 -14.60 22.27
N TYR A 178 10.06 -14.68 21.50
CA TYR A 178 9.13 -15.82 21.53
C TYR A 178 8.70 -16.20 20.11
N PRO A 179 9.62 -16.72 19.27
CA PRO A 179 9.31 -17.02 17.87
C PRO A 179 8.38 -18.22 17.76
N LYS A 180 7.40 -18.13 16.86
CA LYS A 180 6.61 -19.26 16.40
C LYS A 180 7.39 -20.03 15.33
N PRO A 181 7.00 -21.27 14.96
CA PRO A 181 7.69 -22.01 13.90
C PRO A 181 7.84 -21.25 12.58
N VAL A 182 6.83 -20.51 12.16
CA VAL A 182 6.88 -19.64 10.96
C VAL A 182 7.89 -18.50 11.09
N ASP A 183 8.05 -17.96 12.30
CA ASP A 183 9.00 -16.88 12.58
C ASP A 183 10.43 -17.41 12.49
N ILE A 184 10.68 -18.62 13.02
CA ILE A 184 11.98 -19.30 12.94
C ILE A 184 12.35 -19.55 11.48
N GLU A 185 11.43 -20.07 10.67
CA GLU A 185 11.65 -20.25 9.24
C GLU A 185 12.00 -18.93 8.55
N THR A 186 11.27 -17.86 8.86
CA THR A 186 11.52 -16.52 8.32
C THR A 186 12.89 -15.99 8.74
N GLN A 187 13.27 -16.15 10.01
CA GLN A 187 14.60 -15.75 10.52
C GLN A 187 15.76 -16.48 9.83
N HIS A 188 15.54 -17.70 9.35
CA HIS A 188 16.54 -18.46 8.61
C HIS A 188 16.59 -18.12 7.12
N THR A 189 15.47 -17.87 6.49
CA THR A 189 15.38 -17.76 5.01
C THR A 189 15.43 -16.32 4.51
N LEU A 190 14.81 -15.38 5.21
CA LEU A 190 14.70 -13.99 4.77
C LEU A 190 16.03 -13.22 4.75
N PRO A 191 16.98 -13.42 5.71
CA PRO A 191 18.26 -12.71 5.67
C PRO A 191 19.05 -12.93 4.39
N GLU A 192 19.11 -14.16 3.90
CA GLU A 192 19.80 -14.47 2.65
C GLU A 192 19.09 -13.86 1.45
N PHE A 193 17.74 -13.91 1.45
CA PHE A 193 16.94 -13.28 0.41
C PHE A 193 17.17 -11.77 0.31
N ILE A 194 17.26 -11.07 1.45
CA ILE A 194 17.49 -9.62 1.50
C ILE A 194 18.94 -9.31 1.05
N LYS A 195 19.94 -10.04 1.55
CA LYS A 195 21.36 -9.82 1.23
C LYS A 195 21.67 -10.04 -0.24
N THR A 196 21.11 -11.07 -0.85
CA THR A 196 21.31 -11.36 -2.28
C THR A 196 20.74 -10.27 -3.20
N ARG A 197 19.91 -9.39 -2.67
CA ARG A 197 19.33 -8.22 -3.37
C ARG A 197 19.96 -6.89 -2.95
N GLY A 198 21.09 -6.93 -2.25
CA GLY A 198 21.80 -5.73 -1.83
C GLY A 198 21.28 -5.07 -0.56
N GLY A 199 20.35 -5.70 0.16
CA GLY A 199 19.83 -5.17 1.42
C GLY A 199 20.65 -5.63 2.64
N ILE A 200 20.36 -5.01 3.79
CA ILE A 200 20.95 -5.31 5.09
C ILE A 200 19.95 -6.08 5.93
N ALA A 201 20.35 -7.21 6.50
CA ALA A 201 19.56 -7.98 7.46
C ALA A 201 20.19 -7.92 8.86
N LEU A 202 19.44 -7.34 9.82
CA LEU A 202 19.79 -7.34 11.23
C LEU A 202 19.32 -8.66 11.85
N LYS A 203 20.16 -9.28 12.69
CA LYS A 203 19.82 -10.56 13.34
C LYS A 203 18.86 -10.35 14.53
N PRO A 204 18.14 -11.40 14.97
CA PRO A 204 17.45 -11.36 16.25
C PRO A 204 18.41 -10.95 17.39
N GLY A 205 18.03 -9.92 18.15
CA GLY A 205 18.86 -9.37 19.22
C GLY A 205 19.74 -8.18 18.84
N ASP A 206 19.92 -7.86 17.57
CA ASP A 206 20.73 -6.69 17.14
C ASP A 206 20.06 -5.34 17.45
N GLY A 207 18.80 -5.35 17.82
CA GLY A 207 18.06 -4.15 18.20
C GLY A 207 16.77 -3.93 17.42
N ILE A 208 16.06 -2.88 17.78
CA ILE A 208 14.75 -2.53 17.23
C ILE A 208 14.94 -1.71 15.96
N ILE A 209 14.25 -2.09 14.87
CA ILE A 209 14.34 -1.41 13.58
C ILE A 209 14.06 0.10 13.68
N HIS A 210 13.09 0.52 14.49
CA HIS A 210 12.78 1.93 14.70
C HIS A 210 13.96 2.71 15.30
N SER A 211 14.74 2.09 16.21
CA SER A 211 15.95 2.73 16.77
C SER A 211 17.05 2.83 15.73
N TRP A 212 17.24 1.81 14.89
CA TRP A 212 18.22 1.84 13.80
C TRP A 212 17.86 2.93 12.79
N LEU A 213 16.62 2.96 12.31
CA LEU A 213 16.17 3.97 11.34
C LEU A 213 16.26 5.39 11.91
N ASN A 214 15.63 5.63 13.08
CA ASN A 214 15.50 6.98 13.63
C ASN A 214 16.79 7.56 14.20
N ARG A 215 17.75 6.73 14.59
CA ARG A 215 19.00 7.19 15.23
C ARG A 215 20.21 7.13 14.33
N MET A 216 20.21 6.22 13.37
CA MET A 216 21.39 5.92 12.58
C MET A 216 21.26 6.34 11.11
N LEU A 217 20.04 6.40 10.57
CA LEU A 217 19.82 6.56 9.13
C LEU A 217 18.99 7.78 8.74
N LEU A 218 18.08 8.25 9.60
CA LEU A 218 17.21 9.39 9.29
C LEU A 218 17.68 10.75 9.79
N PRO A 219 18.70 10.88 10.67
CA PRO A 219 19.18 12.20 11.12
C PRO A 219 19.83 13.04 10.04
N ASP A 220 20.28 12.45 8.94
CA ASP A 220 20.92 13.08 7.80
C ASP A 220 19.94 13.28 6.65
#